data_3b7cb06eed608bdcc12ecd22ca43e883
#
_entry.id   3b7cb06eed608bdcc12ecd22ca43e883
#
_cell.length_a   1.000
_cell.length_b   1.000
_cell.length_c   1.000
_cell.angle_alpha   90.00
_cell.angle_beta   90.00
_cell.angle_gamma   90.00
#
_symmetry.space_group_name_H-M   'P 1'
#
loop_
_entity.id
_entity.type
_entity.pdbx_description
1 polymer ?
#
loop_
_entity_poly.entity_id
_entity_poly.type
_entity_poly.pdbx_seq_one_letter_code
_entity_poly.pdbx_strand_id
1 'polypeptide(L)'
;QVAAYALPLGVMLHLWRAIAGHKPAVLTHVGLGTFADPREEGCKANQKTRAQGRDIVELVSLDGRDYLAYKTFPIDACFIRATWADEDGSLSMEDEGVGDYAAELAAATHNSGGIVIAQVRGIVSRGSLPPKSVRVHHPMVDYVVVNTDPALHMQSYAAQLRPELSGQLRRPTDSIPPMPLDN
;
A
#
# COMPACT_ATOMS: atom_id res chain seq x y z
N GLN A 1 0.99 17.04 15.84
CA GLN A 1 0.50 16.74 14.51
C GLN A 1 1.67 16.31 13.61
N VAL A 2 1.46 15.32 12.76
CA VAL A 2 2.40 14.81 11.77
C VAL A 2 2.10 15.46 10.41
N ALA A 3 3.12 15.70 9.57
CA ALA A 3 2.90 16.07 8.18
C ALA A 3 2.27 14.88 7.42
N ALA A 4 1.21 15.15 6.66
CA ALA A 4 0.47 14.13 5.93
C ALA A 4 0.33 14.50 4.45
N TYR A 5 0.52 13.50 3.59
CA TYR A 5 0.34 13.62 2.15
C TYR A 5 -0.69 12.62 1.67
N ALA A 6 -1.50 13.02 0.70
CA ALA A 6 -2.44 12.16 -0.01
C ALA A 6 -2.00 12.06 -1.47
N LEU A 7 -1.80 10.85 -1.94
CA LEU A 7 -1.37 10.58 -3.32
C LEU A 7 -2.45 9.77 -4.04
N PRO A 8 -2.63 9.95 -5.35
CA PRO A 8 -3.49 9.06 -6.13
C PRO A 8 -3.01 7.61 -5.99
N LEU A 9 -3.92 6.67 -5.74
CA LEU A 9 -3.58 5.27 -5.42
C LEU A 9 -2.69 4.62 -6.49
N GLY A 10 -3.03 4.78 -7.76
CA GLY A 10 -2.21 4.24 -8.86
C GLY A 10 -0.81 4.87 -8.93
N VAL A 11 -0.69 6.15 -8.59
CA VAL A 11 0.61 6.83 -8.53
C VAL A 11 1.46 6.27 -7.39
N MET A 12 0.88 6.00 -6.22
CA MET A 12 1.61 5.42 -5.09
C MET A 12 2.29 4.11 -5.47
N LEU A 13 1.59 3.22 -6.18
CA LEU A 13 2.14 1.95 -6.63
C LEU A 13 3.37 2.15 -7.54
N HIS A 14 3.26 3.04 -8.51
CA HIS A 14 4.39 3.38 -9.38
C HIS A 14 5.53 4.06 -8.61
N LEU A 15 5.18 4.89 -7.62
CA LEU A 15 6.16 5.59 -6.79
C LEU A 15 6.95 4.60 -5.92
N TRP A 16 6.31 3.62 -5.30
CA TRP A 16 7.03 2.58 -4.55
C TRP A 16 7.97 1.76 -5.44
N ARG A 17 7.54 1.38 -6.65
CA ARG A 17 8.44 0.74 -7.63
C ARG A 17 9.60 1.65 -8.03
N ALA A 18 9.37 2.94 -8.17
CA ALA A 18 10.41 3.91 -8.48
C ALA A 18 11.41 4.06 -7.32
N ILE A 19 10.92 4.13 -6.07
CA ILE A 19 11.75 4.16 -4.86
C ILE A 19 12.58 2.88 -4.75
N ALA A 20 11.95 1.71 -4.89
CA ALA A 20 12.64 0.42 -4.86
C ALA A 20 13.74 0.30 -5.93
N GLY A 21 13.51 0.90 -7.11
CA GLY A 21 14.46 0.94 -8.21
C GLY A 21 15.41 2.14 -8.24
N HIS A 22 15.46 2.94 -7.15
CA HIS A 22 16.30 4.15 -7.03
C HIS A 22 16.10 5.17 -8.18
N LYS A 23 14.88 5.25 -8.72
CA LYS A 23 14.54 6.25 -9.73
C LYS A 23 14.26 7.60 -9.06
N PRO A 24 14.49 8.74 -9.72
CA PRO A 24 14.31 10.06 -9.11
C PRO A 24 12.84 10.47 -8.97
N ALA A 25 11.95 10.02 -9.85
CA ALA A 25 10.55 10.40 -9.88
C ALA A 25 9.70 9.45 -10.73
N VAL A 26 8.38 9.60 -10.59
CA VAL A 26 7.36 9.06 -11.51
C VAL A 26 6.76 10.22 -12.28
N LEU A 27 6.85 10.19 -13.60
CA LEU A 27 6.25 11.17 -14.50
C LEU A 27 4.92 10.65 -15.05
N THR A 28 3.83 11.40 -14.85
CA THR A 28 2.50 11.02 -15.30
C THR A 28 1.57 12.24 -15.41
N HIS A 29 0.52 12.14 -16.23
CA HIS A 29 -0.56 13.14 -16.28
C HIS A 29 -1.62 12.94 -15.17
N VAL A 30 -1.56 11.83 -14.44
CA VAL A 30 -2.52 11.52 -13.37
C VAL A 30 -2.37 12.53 -12.24
N GLY A 31 -3.47 13.21 -11.91
CA GLY A 31 -3.51 14.21 -10.86
C GLY A 31 -3.49 15.67 -11.35
N LEU A 32 -3.28 15.95 -12.64
CA LEU A 32 -3.39 17.31 -13.19
C LEU A 32 -4.78 17.91 -12.90
N GLY A 33 -4.83 19.14 -12.39
CA GLY A 33 -6.05 19.87 -12.03
C GLY A 33 -6.79 19.27 -10.83
N THR A 34 -6.15 18.43 -10.02
CA THR A 34 -6.71 17.87 -8.78
C THR A 34 -5.89 18.28 -7.57
N PHE A 35 -6.26 17.80 -6.37
CA PHE A 35 -5.48 18.01 -5.13
C PHE A 35 -4.00 17.62 -5.23
N ALA A 36 -3.63 16.80 -6.19
CA ALA A 36 -2.25 16.39 -6.41
C ALA A 36 -1.43 17.41 -7.23
N ASP A 37 -2.09 18.27 -7.98
CA ASP A 37 -1.45 19.30 -8.78
C ASP A 37 -0.76 20.33 -7.87
N PRO A 38 0.52 20.67 -8.06
CA PRO A 38 1.19 21.69 -7.25
C PRO A 38 0.58 23.10 -7.39
N ARG A 39 -0.20 23.35 -8.44
CA ARG A 39 -0.96 24.60 -8.61
C ARG A 39 -2.18 24.68 -7.69
N GLU A 40 -2.61 23.54 -7.13
CA GLU A 40 -3.70 23.39 -6.17
C GLU A 40 -3.12 23.11 -4.78
N GLU A 41 -3.09 21.86 -4.35
CA GLU A 41 -2.63 21.47 -3.00
C GLU A 41 -1.28 20.72 -2.99
N GLY A 42 -0.82 20.20 -4.12
CA GLY A 42 0.44 19.48 -4.22
C GLY A 42 0.51 18.25 -3.31
N CYS A 43 -0.57 17.50 -3.22
CA CYS A 43 -0.69 16.33 -2.33
C CYS A 43 -0.67 16.62 -0.82
N LYS A 44 -0.67 17.87 -0.36
CA LYS A 44 -0.53 18.26 1.04
C LYS A 44 -1.86 18.12 1.78
N ALA A 45 -2.03 17.05 2.57
CA ALA A 45 -3.31 16.65 3.14
C ALA A 45 -3.73 17.43 4.40
N ASN A 46 -2.80 18.12 5.10
CA ASN A 46 -3.14 18.87 6.31
C ASN A 46 -2.41 20.21 6.39
N GLN A 47 -2.88 21.06 7.31
CA GLN A 47 -2.35 22.41 7.50
C GLN A 47 -0.84 22.44 7.83
N LYS A 48 -0.37 21.49 8.65
CA LYS A 48 1.06 21.38 8.97
C LYS A 48 1.88 21.14 7.71
N THR A 49 1.42 20.23 6.85
CA THR A 49 2.11 19.92 5.58
C THR A 49 2.08 21.10 4.63
N ARG A 50 0.97 21.84 4.56
CA ARG A 50 0.86 23.05 3.73
C ARG A 50 1.84 24.14 4.17
N ALA A 51 2.04 24.28 5.50
CA ALA A 51 2.93 25.31 6.06
C ALA A 51 4.42 24.95 6.01
N GLN A 52 4.77 23.67 6.19
CA GLN A 52 6.15 23.22 6.46
C GLN A 52 6.57 21.99 5.66
N GLY A 53 5.66 21.39 4.89
CA GLY A 53 5.91 20.16 4.17
C GLY A 53 6.79 20.38 2.93
N ARG A 54 7.55 19.33 2.57
CA ARG A 54 8.31 19.30 1.31
C ARG A 54 7.37 19.27 0.12
N ASP A 55 7.79 19.86 -0.99
CA ASP A 55 7.10 19.67 -2.27
C ASP A 55 7.54 18.34 -2.89
N ILE A 56 6.62 17.36 -2.84
CA ILE A 56 6.85 16.00 -3.35
C ILE A 56 6.36 15.82 -4.80
N VAL A 57 5.73 16.83 -5.37
CA VAL A 57 5.25 16.82 -6.76
C VAL A 57 5.62 18.14 -7.44
N GLU A 58 6.00 18.07 -8.71
CA GLU A 58 6.33 19.20 -9.56
C GLU A 58 5.57 19.13 -10.88
N LEU A 59 5.23 20.30 -11.44
CA LEU A 59 4.74 20.42 -12.80
C LEU A 59 5.92 20.43 -13.77
N VAL A 60 5.88 19.56 -14.78
CA VAL A 60 6.92 19.42 -15.79
C VAL A 60 6.26 19.48 -17.17
N SER A 61 6.79 20.30 -18.06
CA SER A 61 6.37 20.30 -19.46
C SER A 61 7.34 19.45 -20.30
N LEU A 62 6.80 18.47 -21.04
CA LEU A 62 7.55 17.62 -21.94
C LEU A 62 6.82 17.60 -23.31
N ASP A 63 7.51 17.96 -24.37
CA ASP A 63 6.96 18.04 -25.73
C ASP A 63 5.66 18.85 -25.81
N GLY A 64 5.60 19.98 -25.07
CA GLY A 64 4.45 20.89 -25.05
C GLY A 64 3.23 20.36 -24.28
N ARG A 65 3.39 19.29 -23.49
CA ARG A 65 2.36 18.72 -22.62
C ARG A 65 2.77 18.79 -21.17
N ASP A 66 1.80 19.07 -20.31
CA ASP A 66 2.01 19.10 -18.86
C ASP A 66 1.94 17.70 -18.26
N TYR A 67 2.84 17.44 -17.33
CA TYR A 67 2.91 16.23 -16.51
C TYR A 67 3.20 16.60 -15.06
N LEU A 68 2.86 15.72 -14.15
CA LEU A 68 3.28 15.76 -12.76
C LEU A 68 4.46 14.82 -12.56
N ALA A 69 5.55 15.32 -11.99
CA ALA A 69 6.70 14.55 -11.54
C ALA A 69 6.58 14.32 -10.04
N TYR A 70 6.18 13.12 -9.64
CA TYR A 70 6.14 12.68 -8.24
C TYR A 70 7.54 12.24 -7.82
N LYS A 71 8.18 13.04 -6.97
CA LYS A 71 9.55 12.79 -6.49
C LYS A 71 9.61 11.59 -5.57
N THR A 72 10.64 10.79 -5.68
CA THR A 72 10.93 9.72 -4.74
C THR A 72 11.51 10.27 -3.44
N PHE A 73 11.36 9.50 -2.37
CA PHE A 73 11.86 9.81 -1.04
C PHE A 73 12.19 8.50 -0.31
N PRO A 74 13.14 8.49 0.64
CA PRO A 74 13.39 7.31 1.45
C PRO A 74 12.20 7.01 2.36
N ILE A 75 11.92 5.74 2.59
CA ILE A 75 10.88 5.26 3.51
C ILE A 75 11.58 4.67 4.74
N ASP A 76 11.38 5.29 5.90
CA ASP A 76 12.02 4.88 7.16
C ASP A 76 11.33 3.66 7.78
N ALA A 77 10.02 3.54 7.63
CA ALA A 77 9.25 2.41 8.11
C ALA A 77 7.96 2.22 7.31
N CYS A 78 7.55 0.96 7.12
CA CYS A 78 6.23 0.64 6.61
C CYS A 78 5.54 -0.42 7.45
N PHE A 79 4.20 -0.37 7.42
CA PHE A 79 3.33 -1.36 8.00
C PHE A 79 2.57 -2.05 6.88
N ILE A 80 2.68 -3.37 6.80
CA ILE A 80 1.93 -4.19 5.87
C ILE A 80 1.11 -5.22 6.63
N ARG A 81 0.02 -5.66 6.01
CA ARG A 81 -0.78 -6.74 6.53
C ARG A 81 -0.70 -7.93 5.60
N ALA A 82 -0.66 -9.13 6.17
CA ALA A 82 -0.64 -10.38 5.44
C ALA A 82 -1.47 -11.43 6.18
N THR A 83 -1.82 -12.55 5.51
CA THR A 83 -2.59 -13.62 6.12
C THR A 83 -1.72 -14.45 7.05
N TRP A 84 -0.64 -15.03 6.53
CA TRP A 84 0.30 -15.87 7.26
C TRP A 84 1.73 -15.41 7.01
N ALA A 85 2.58 -15.65 8.01
CA ALA A 85 4.02 -15.67 7.84
C ALA A 85 4.55 -17.08 8.04
N ASP A 86 5.62 -17.49 7.36
CA ASP A 86 6.39 -18.64 7.80
C ASP A 86 7.44 -18.22 8.85
N GLU A 87 8.12 -19.19 9.44
CA GLU A 87 9.14 -18.97 10.47
C GLU A 87 10.35 -18.14 9.98
N ASP A 88 10.56 -18.03 8.68
CA ASP A 88 11.59 -17.18 8.08
C ASP A 88 11.10 -15.73 7.83
N GLY A 89 9.77 -15.50 7.88
CA GLY A 89 9.14 -14.20 7.63
C GLY A 89 8.62 -14.01 6.21
N SER A 90 8.55 -15.06 5.38
CA SER A 90 7.86 -14.99 4.08
C SER A 90 6.36 -14.86 4.29
N LEU A 91 5.69 -13.97 3.55
CA LEU A 91 4.29 -13.61 3.77
C LEU A 91 3.39 -14.11 2.64
N SER A 92 2.22 -14.62 3.01
CA SER A 92 1.12 -14.95 2.09
C SER A 92 -0.10 -14.04 2.32
N MET A 93 -0.94 -13.89 1.30
CA MET A 93 -2.04 -12.91 1.30
C MET A 93 -3.35 -13.51 0.79
N GLU A 94 -3.59 -14.77 0.99
CA GLU A 94 -4.77 -15.48 0.47
C GLU A 94 -6.10 -14.97 0.99
N ASP A 95 -6.14 -14.46 2.23
CA ASP A 95 -7.36 -13.92 2.84
C ASP A 95 -7.47 -12.40 2.67
N GLU A 96 -6.44 -11.75 2.12
CA GLU A 96 -6.47 -10.29 1.93
C GLU A 96 -7.33 -9.91 0.72
N GLY A 97 -8.22 -8.94 0.92
CA GLY A 97 -9.06 -8.43 -0.17
C GLY A 97 -8.26 -7.62 -1.21
N VAL A 98 -7.17 -6.99 -0.77
CA VAL A 98 -6.25 -6.22 -1.62
C VAL A 98 -4.83 -6.50 -1.14
N GLY A 99 -4.14 -7.38 -1.82
CA GLY A 99 -2.75 -7.78 -1.48
C GLY A 99 -1.65 -7.19 -2.38
N ASP A 100 -2.03 -6.44 -3.40
CA ASP A 100 -1.16 -6.16 -4.55
C ASP A 100 -0.07 -5.11 -4.30
N TYR A 101 -0.11 -4.40 -3.17
CA TYR A 101 0.83 -3.29 -2.92
C TYR A 101 1.90 -3.59 -1.89
N ALA A 102 1.77 -4.68 -1.15
CA ALA A 102 2.64 -4.98 -0.02
C ALA A 102 4.06 -5.30 -0.47
N ALA A 103 4.23 -6.00 -1.57
CA ALA A 103 5.56 -6.35 -2.11
C ALA A 103 6.33 -5.10 -2.55
N GLU A 104 5.67 -4.20 -3.28
CA GLU A 104 6.29 -2.96 -3.75
C GLU A 104 6.65 -2.03 -2.60
N LEU A 105 5.77 -1.91 -1.61
CA LEU A 105 6.02 -1.08 -0.42
C LEU A 105 7.14 -1.67 0.43
N ALA A 106 7.15 -2.99 0.66
CA ALA A 106 8.23 -3.67 1.37
C ALA A 106 9.57 -3.48 0.67
N ALA A 107 9.62 -3.70 -0.66
CA ALA A 107 10.84 -3.50 -1.45
C ALA A 107 11.32 -2.03 -1.41
N ALA A 108 10.41 -1.07 -1.51
CA ALA A 108 10.75 0.35 -1.42
C ALA A 108 11.33 0.71 -0.06
N THR A 109 10.74 0.21 1.01
CA THR A 109 11.20 0.45 2.38
C THR A 109 12.54 -0.22 2.64
N HIS A 110 12.67 -1.50 2.29
CA HIS A 110 13.93 -2.25 2.43
C HIS A 110 15.08 -1.58 1.67
N ASN A 111 14.86 -1.21 0.41
CA ASN A 111 15.89 -0.57 -0.43
C ASN A 111 16.19 0.88 0.01
N SER A 112 15.33 1.50 0.81
CA SER A 112 15.59 2.77 1.48
C SER A 112 16.41 2.62 2.77
N GLY A 113 16.66 1.39 3.24
CA GLY A 113 17.28 1.11 4.54
C GLY A 113 16.31 1.26 5.71
N GLY A 114 15.02 1.26 5.44
CA GLY A 114 13.96 1.35 6.44
C GLY A 114 13.52 0.01 7.00
N ILE A 115 12.52 0.02 7.87
CA ILE A 115 12.02 -1.13 8.63
C ILE A 115 10.66 -1.56 8.09
N VAL A 116 10.52 -2.84 7.75
CA VAL A 116 9.28 -3.46 7.30
C VAL A 116 8.66 -4.27 8.43
N ILE A 117 7.47 -3.87 8.86
CA ILE A 117 6.71 -4.52 9.93
C ILE A 117 5.43 -5.11 9.33
N ALA A 118 5.29 -6.44 9.45
CA ALA A 118 4.14 -7.17 8.94
C ALA A 118 3.24 -7.65 10.08
N GLN A 119 1.95 -7.29 10.02
CA GLN A 119 0.93 -7.88 10.89
C GLN A 119 0.32 -9.09 10.18
N VAL A 120 0.30 -10.24 10.87
CA VAL A 120 -0.23 -11.50 10.36
C VAL A 120 -1.21 -12.12 11.35
N ARG A 121 -2.04 -13.04 10.85
CA ARG A 121 -2.96 -13.82 11.67
C ARG A 121 -2.21 -14.90 12.47
N GLY A 122 -1.14 -15.45 11.93
CA GLY A 122 -0.35 -16.47 12.57
C GLY A 122 0.93 -16.81 11.81
N ILE A 123 1.74 -17.66 12.44
CA ILE A 123 2.98 -18.16 11.85
C ILE A 123 2.80 -19.65 11.54
N VAL A 124 3.23 -20.06 10.37
CA VAL A 124 3.25 -21.44 9.89
C VAL A 124 4.67 -21.97 9.79
N SER A 125 4.84 -23.28 9.71
CA SER A 125 6.17 -23.89 9.62
C SER A 125 6.95 -23.41 8.40
N ARG A 126 8.25 -23.32 8.55
CA ARG A 126 9.19 -22.95 7.50
C ARG A 126 8.94 -23.71 6.20
N GLY A 127 8.83 -22.98 5.10
CA GLY A 127 8.64 -23.57 3.77
C GLY A 127 7.30 -24.26 3.54
N SER A 128 6.31 -24.12 4.45
CA SER A 128 4.98 -24.71 4.27
C SER A 128 4.07 -23.86 3.38
N LEU A 129 4.40 -22.57 3.19
CA LEU A 129 3.67 -21.72 2.24
C LEU A 129 3.95 -22.16 0.80
N PRO A 130 2.93 -22.34 -0.02
CA PRO A 130 3.14 -22.59 -1.44
C PRO A 130 3.96 -21.45 -2.07
N PRO A 131 5.04 -21.73 -2.81
CA PRO A 131 5.93 -20.66 -3.32
C PRO A 131 5.19 -19.60 -4.15
N LYS A 132 4.14 -19.98 -4.87
CA LYS A 132 3.32 -19.04 -5.67
C LYS A 132 2.39 -18.17 -4.83
N SER A 133 2.10 -18.53 -3.58
CA SER A 133 1.29 -17.72 -2.66
C SER A 133 2.13 -16.72 -1.86
N VAL A 134 3.45 -16.88 -1.81
CA VAL A 134 4.34 -15.93 -1.17
C VAL A 134 4.34 -14.62 -1.98
N ARG A 135 3.90 -13.55 -1.35
CA ARG A 135 3.82 -12.21 -1.95
C ARG A 135 4.95 -11.29 -1.50
N VAL A 136 5.41 -11.44 -0.26
CA VAL A 136 6.58 -10.72 0.25
C VAL A 136 7.57 -11.74 0.75
N HIS A 137 8.77 -11.72 0.21
CA HIS A 137 9.83 -12.64 0.59
C HIS A 137 10.52 -12.20 1.87
N HIS A 138 10.91 -13.15 2.71
CA HIS A 138 11.49 -12.95 4.03
C HIS A 138 12.64 -11.91 4.10
N PRO A 139 13.55 -11.77 3.10
CA PRO A 139 14.63 -10.77 3.22
C PRO A 139 14.14 -9.32 3.27
N MET A 140 12.87 -9.07 2.88
CA MET A 140 12.25 -7.73 2.90
C MET A 140 11.45 -7.47 4.17
N VAL A 141 11.41 -8.41 5.15
CA VAL A 141 10.56 -8.31 6.34
C VAL A 141 11.46 -8.33 7.58
N ASP A 142 11.43 -7.26 8.36
CA ASP A 142 12.25 -7.16 9.56
C ASP A 142 11.51 -7.66 10.81
N TYR A 143 10.20 -7.42 10.90
CA TYR A 143 9.38 -7.80 12.05
C TYR A 143 8.05 -8.38 11.62
N VAL A 144 7.64 -9.46 12.31
CA VAL A 144 6.32 -10.05 12.18
C VAL A 144 5.58 -9.91 13.50
N VAL A 145 4.39 -9.29 13.45
CA VAL A 145 3.47 -9.12 14.58
C VAL A 145 2.28 -10.06 14.39
N VAL A 146 2.13 -11.02 15.28
CA VAL A 146 0.99 -11.95 15.24
C VAL A 146 -0.19 -11.33 15.97
N ASN A 147 -1.31 -11.24 15.28
CA ASN A 147 -2.57 -10.79 15.86
C ASN A 147 -3.70 -11.76 15.51
N THR A 148 -4.12 -12.54 16.50
CA THR A 148 -5.17 -13.55 16.37
C THR A 148 -6.57 -13.02 16.61
N ASP A 149 -6.72 -11.77 17.10
CA ASP A 149 -8.03 -11.15 17.31
C ASP A 149 -8.61 -10.70 15.96
N PRO A 150 -9.71 -11.29 15.48
CA PRO A 150 -10.33 -10.89 14.22
C PRO A 150 -10.75 -9.41 14.18
N ALA A 151 -11.07 -8.81 15.33
CA ALA A 151 -11.45 -7.41 15.42
C ALA A 151 -10.28 -6.45 15.19
N LEU A 152 -9.05 -6.92 15.40
CA LEU A 152 -7.81 -6.14 15.19
C LEU A 152 -7.04 -6.57 13.93
N HIS A 153 -7.53 -7.61 13.25
CA HIS A 153 -6.98 -8.10 11.97
C HIS A 153 -8.11 -8.27 10.93
N MET A 154 -8.93 -7.24 10.79
CA MET A 154 -10.08 -7.26 9.89
C MET A 154 -9.64 -7.22 8.42
N GLN A 155 -10.22 -8.10 7.59
CA GLN A 155 -10.04 -8.07 6.14
C GLN A 155 -10.68 -6.82 5.52
N SER A 156 -11.80 -6.36 6.10
CA SER A 156 -12.54 -5.18 5.69
C SER A 156 -13.03 -4.42 6.94
N TYR A 157 -14.22 -3.86 6.92
CA TYR A 157 -14.82 -3.15 8.04
C TYR A 157 -15.54 -4.05 9.07
N ALA A 158 -15.42 -5.38 8.96
CA ALA A 158 -16.03 -6.33 9.86
C ALA A 158 -15.01 -7.40 10.30
N ALA A 159 -15.12 -7.85 11.54
CA ALA A 159 -14.26 -8.91 12.08
C ALA A 159 -14.44 -10.26 11.37
N GLN A 160 -15.62 -10.51 10.79
CA GLN A 160 -15.90 -11.72 10.05
C GLN A 160 -15.13 -11.76 8.74
N LEU A 161 -14.39 -12.84 8.51
CA LEU A 161 -13.76 -13.12 7.23
C LEU A 161 -14.83 -13.32 6.14
N ARG A 162 -14.62 -12.68 5.01
CA ARG A 162 -15.47 -12.75 3.82
C ARG A 162 -14.67 -13.30 2.64
N PRO A 163 -14.72 -14.61 2.39
CA PRO A 163 -13.90 -15.26 1.36
C PRO A 163 -14.23 -14.79 -0.06
N GLU A 164 -15.40 -14.19 -0.28
CA GLU A 164 -15.74 -13.53 -1.54
C GLU A 164 -14.87 -12.29 -1.84
N LEU A 165 -14.30 -11.62 -0.83
CA LEU A 165 -13.44 -10.44 -1.03
C LEU A 165 -12.00 -10.82 -1.44
N SER A 166 -11.57 -12.05 -1.13
CA SER A 166 -10.26 -12.58 -1.54
C SER A 166 -10.36 -13.48 -2.78
N GLY A 167 -11.55 -13.65 -3.35
CA GLY A 167 -11.77 -14.47 -4.53
C GLY A 167 -11.80 -15.98 -4.26
N GLN A 168 -11.75 -16.42 -3.00
CA GLN A 168 -11.84 -17.83 -2.62
C GLN A 168 -13.26 -18.40 -2.83
N LEU A 169 -14.26 -17.54 -2.78
CA LEU A 169 -15.66 -17.89 -3.00
C LEU A 169 -16.30 -16.92 -4.01
N ARG A 170 -17.02 -17.48 -4.97
CA ARG A 170 -17.88 -16.69 -5.86
C ARG A 170 -19.31 -16.69 -5.32
N ARG A 171 -19.88 -15.50 -5.20
CA ARG A 171 -21.27 -15.31 -4.78
C ARG A 171 -22.12 -14.83 -5.94
N PRO A 172 -23.28 -15.44 -6.22
CA PRO A 172 -24.19 -14.91 -7.24
C PRO A 172 -24.63 -13.48 -6.90
N THR A 173 -24.67 -12.60 -7.89
CA THR A 173 -24.96 -11.17 -7.70
C THR A 173 -26.32 -10.93 -7.05
N ASP A 174 -27.34 -11.71 -7.41
CA ASP A 174 -28.69 -11.67 -6.88
C ASP A 174 -28.79 -12.15 -5.40
N SER A 175 -27.78 -12.83 -4.89
CA SER A 175 -27.68 -13.20 -3.47
C SER A 175 -27.04 -12.12 -2.59
N ILE A 176 -26.54 -11.04 -3.19
CA ILE A 176 -25.93 -9.92 -2.47
C ILE A 176 -27.03 -8.91 -2.15
N PRO A 177 -27.33 -8.64 -0.86
CA PRO A 177 -28.32 -7.63 -0.52
C PRO A 177 -27.88 -6.26 -1.05
N PRO A 178 -28.80 -5.44 -1.55
CA PRO A 178 -28.48 -4.08 -1.96
C PRO A 178 -27.90 -3.32 -0.77
N MET A 179 -26.87 -2.51 -1.03
CA MET A 179 -26.31 -1.63 -0.01
C MET A 179 -27.38 -0.60 0.38
N PRO A 180 -27.69 -0.44 1.69
CA PRO A 180 -28.57 0.64 2.10
C PRO A 180 -27.94 1.97 1.67
N LEU A 181 -28.66 2.73 0.86
CA LEU A 181 -28.30 4.11 0.56
C LEU A 181 -28.75 4.95 1.76
N ASP A 182 -27.79 5.46 2.52
CA ASP A 182 -28.10 6.48 3.52
C ASP A 182 -28.61 7.73 2.78
N ASN A 183 -29.84 8.12 3.10
CA ASN A 183 -30.46 9.35 2.57
C ASN A 183 -29.91 10.58 3.32
#